data_c32134709f00a6b08a47dccfb06e5ec3
#
_entry.id   c32134709f00a6b08a47dccfb06e5ec3
#
_cell.length_a   1.000
_cell.length_b   1.000
_cell.length_c   1.000
_cell.angle_alpha   90.00
_cell.angle_beta   90.00
_cell.angle_gamma   90.00
#
_symmetry.space_group_name_H-M   'P 1'
#
loop_
_entity.id
_entity.type
_entity.pdbx_description
1 polymer ?
#
loop_
_entity_poly.entity_id
_entity_poly.type
_entity_poly.pdbx_seq_one_letter_code
_entity_poly.pdbx_strand_id
1 'polypeptide(L)'
;MTSPMVVGVDGSESSLRAVDWAADEAARHGVPLRIVHAYRWYRYEGTALARELGKPSEHVTSEDILTVATRRARRHHADLSVTTEAVPEEPEYVLLREARNASAVIMGTRGRGELTDLLLGSVSLTVATEAHCPVVVIRGDHDNRAADGRHGRIVVGVADAPTAAVRFAYEEARRRGAALDAVRA
;
A
#
# COMPACT_ATOMS: atom_id res chain seq x y z
N MET A 1 9.70 1.37 -20.37
CA MET A 1 9.82 0.81 -19.00
C MET A 1 8.45 0.95 -18.36
N THR A 2 7.91 -0.10 -17.77
CA THR A 2 6.63 -0.06 -17.07
C THR A 2 6.80 0.62 -15.72
N SER A 3 5.92 1.57 -15.37
CA SER A 3 5.94 2.25 -14.07
C SER A 3 5.69 1.25 -12.94
N PRO A 4 6.49 1.26 -11.85
CA PRO A 4 6.31 0.36 -10.72
C PRO A 4 5.02 0.65 -9.96
N MET A 5 4.51 -0.32 -9.21
CA MET A 5 3.67 -0.05 -8.06
C MET A 5 4.54 0.35 -6.88
N VAL A 6 4.10 1.35 -6.11
CA VAL A 6 4.83 1.84 -4.94
C VAL A 6 4.03 1.52 -3.68
N VAL A 7 4.68 0.95 -2.66
CA VAL A 7 4.05 0.74 -1.35
C VAL A 7 4.82 1.46 -0.25
N GLY A 8 4.11 2.28 0.52
CA GLY A 8 4.65 2.95 1.69
C GLY A 8 4.58 2.06 2.93
N VAL A 9 5.71 1.92 3.65
CA VAL A 9 5.80 1.09 4.86
C VAL A 9 6.38 1.86 6.02
N ASP A 10 5.85 1.61 7.22
CA ASP A 10 6.34 2.16 8.49
C ASP A 10 6.58 1.08 9.56
N GLY A 11 6.44 -0.19 9.19
CA GLY A 11 6.57 -1.33 10.08
C GLY A 11 5.33 -1.64 10.91
N SER A 12 4.24 -0.89 10.74
CA SER A 12 2.94 -1.25 11.33
C SER A 12 2.32 -2.45 10.62
N GLU A 13 1.46 -3.19 11.32
CA GLU A 13 0.75 -4.32 10.73
C GLU A 13 -0.10 -3.91 9.53
N SER A 14 -0.70 -2.72 9.58
CA SER A 14 -1.46 -2.15 8.46
C SER A 14 -0.59 -1.94 7.21
N SER A 15 0.62 -1.40 7.38
CA SER A 15 1.55 -1.20 6.27
C SER A 15 2.11 -2.52 5.73
N LEU A 16 2.33 -3.50 6.61
CA LEU A 16 2.81 -4.82 6.18
C LEU A 16 1.72 -5.59 5.39
N ARG A 17 0.43 -5.45 5.76
CA ARG A 17 -0.68 -5.97 4.93
C ARG A 17 -0.76 -5.27 3.57
N ALA A 18 -0.47 -3.98 3.53
CA ALA A 18 -0.39 -3.25 2.27
C ALA A 18 0.73 -3.79 1.35
N VAL A 19 1.86 -4.24 1.92
CA VAL A 19 2.92 -4.93 1.15
C VAL A 19 2.43 -6.24 0.55
N ASP A 20 1.73 -7.08 1.34
CA ASP A 20 1.21 -8.35 0.85
C ASP A 20 0.26 -8.13 -0.34
N TRP A 21 -0.68 -7.18 -0.19
CA TRP A 21 -1.60 -6.82 -1.26
C TRP A 21 -0.89 -6.24 -2.48
N ALA A 22 0.08 -5.34 -2.28
CA ALA A 22 0.83 -4.70 -3.36
C ALA A 22 1.67 -5.71 -4.16
N ALA A 23 2.22 -6.72 -3.50
CA ALA A 23 2.97 -7.80 -4.15
C ALA A 23 2.07 -8.65 -5.05
N ASP A 24 0.89 -9.06 -4.56
CA ASP A 24 -0.09 -9.79 -5.35
C ASP A 24 -0.55 -8.96 -6.57
N GLU A 25 -0.74 -7.66 -6.38
CA GLU A 25 -1.21 -6.76 -7.43
C GLU A 25 -0.12 -6.48 -8.47
N ALA A 26 1.10 -6.19 -8.04
CA ALA A 26 2.23 -5.97 -8.94
C ALA A 26 2.51 -7.21 -9.80
N ALA A 27 2.45 -8.41 -9.21
CA ALA A 27 2.58 -9.68 -9.95
C ALA A 27 1.44 -9.85 -10.97
N ARG A 28 0.18 -9.54 -10.60
CA ARG A 28 -0.98 -9.62 -11.51
C ARG A 28 -0.85 -8.66 -12.69
N HIS A 29 -0.31 -7.47 -12.45
CA HIS A 29 -0.08 -6.46 -13.48
C HIS A 29 1.21 -6.66 -14.28
N GLY A 30 2.10 -7.56 -13.86
CA GLY A 30 3.41 -7.76 -14.47
C GLY A 30 4.33 -6.55 -14.37
N VAL A 31 4.25 -5.79 -13.27
CA VAL A 31 5.06 -4.59 -13.01
C VAL A 31 5.95 -4.77 -11.79
N PRO A 32 7.08 -4.03 -11.69
CA PRO A 32 7.91 -4.06 -10.50
C PRO A 32 7.18 -3.50 -9.27
N LEU A 33 7.57 -3.96 -8.08
CA LEU A 33 7.17 -3.40 -6.80
C LEU A 33 8.32 -2.58 -6.21
N ARG A 34 8.03 -1.35 -5.80
CA ARG A 34 8.93 -0.47 -5.08
C ARG A 34 8.42 -0.26 -3.66
N ILE A 35 9.20 -0.67 -2.67
CA ILE A 35 8.88 -0.55 -1.25
C ILE A 35 9.64 0.66 -0.71
N VAL A 36 8.92 1.63 -0.13
CA VAL A 36 9.51 2.88 0.36
C VAL A 36 9.19 3.04 1.84
N HIS A 37 10.25 3.23 2.63
CA HIS A 37 10.15 3.60 4.02
C HIS A 37 10.64 5.04 4.19
N ALA A 38 9.71 5.95 4.47
CA ALA A 38 10.03 7.34 4.80
C ALA A 38 9.95 7.53 6.31
N TYR A 39 10.94 8.22 6.89
CA TYR A 39 11.02 8.37 8.33
C TYR A 39 11.51 9.76 8.73
N ARG A 40 10.91 10.28 9.79
CA ARG A 40 11.45 11.44 10.48
C ARG A 40 12.63 11.00 11.34
N TRP A 41 13.69 11.74 11.35
CA TRP A 41 14.93 11.46 12.08
C TRP A 41 14.74 11.14 13.59
N TYR A 42 13.55 11.38 14.18
CA TYR A 42 13.36 11.37 15.66
C TYR A 42 12.53 10.22 16.23
N ARG A 43 11.91 9.32 15.44
CA ARG A 43 10.99 8.34 16.05
C ARG A 43 11.01 6.99 15.37
N TYR A 44 11.67 6.05 16.01
CA TYR A 44 11.48 4.62 15.78
C TYR A 44 10.65 4.00 16.92
N GLU A 45 9.39 3.78 16.71
CA GLU A 45 8.53 2.97 17.59
C GLU A 45 7.83 1.88 16.76
N GLY A 46 8.55 0.82 16.42
CA GLY A 46 8.04 -0.29 15.62
C GLY A 46 7.47 -1.43 16.45
N THR A 47 6.36 -1.21 17.17
CA THR A 47 5.81 -2.22 18.09
C THR A 47 5.36 -3.52 17.42
N ALA A 48 4.72 -3.47 16.25
CA ALA A 48 4.27 -4.68 15.54
C ALA A 48 5.46 -5.47 14.99
N LEU A 49 6.39 -4.79 14.34
CA LEU A 49 7.59 -5.40 13.76
C LEU A 49 8.56 -5.89 14.85
N ALA A 50 8.65 -5.18 15.98
CA ALA A 50 9.45 -5.59 17.13
C ALA A 50 9.03 -6.99 17.63
N ARG A 51 7.73 -7.26 17.67
CA ARG A 51 7.20 -8.58 18.05
C ARG A 51 7.58 -9.66 17.04
N GLU A 52 7.52 -9.39 15.74
CA GLU A 52 7.91 -10.33 14.68
C GLU A 52 9.43 -10.63 14.71
N LEU A 53 10.24 -9.62 14.99
CA LEU A 53 11.69 -9.74 15.06
C LEU A 53 12.23 -10.19 16.43
N GLY A 54 11.39 -10.24 17.47
CA GLY A 54 11.82 -10.50 18.84
C GLY A 54 12.77 -9.44 19.41
N LYS A 55 12.69 -8.20 18.93
CA LYS A 55 13.50 -7.07 19.36
C LYS A 55 12.67 -6.04 20.14
N PRO A 56 13.25 -5.29 21.11
CA PRO A 56 12.61 -4.09 21.63
C PRO A 56 12.28 -3.09 20.51
N SER A 57 11.17 -2.38 20.64
CA SER A 57 10.66 -1.49 19.57
C SER A 57 11.64 -0.36 19.21
N GLU A 58 12.40 0.12 20.18
CA GLU A 58 13.44 1.13 20.00
C GLU A 58 14.68 0.64 19.21
N HIS A 59 14.81 -0.67 19.01
CA HIS A 59 15.91 -1.27 18.25
C HIS A 59 15.53 -1.67 16.82
N VAL A 60 14.31 -1.39 16.39
CA VAL A 60 13.89 -1.64 15.00
C VAL A 60 14.40 -0.52 14.10
N THR A 61 15.18 -0.88 13.09
CA THR A 61 15.77 0.05 12.13
C THR A 61 14.96 0.12 10.82
N SER A 62 15.25 1.13 9.98
CA SER A 62 14.72 1.20 8.61
C SER A 62 15.06 -0.04 7.80
N GLU A 63 16.26 -0.59 8.00
CA GLU A 63 16.72 -1.79 7.32
C GLU A 63 15.92 -3.02 7.75
N ASP A 64 15.58 -3.16 9.03
CA ASP A 64 14.71 -4.22 9.53
C ASP A 64 13.32 -4.14 8.86
N ILE A 65 12.73 -2.93 8.79
CA ILE A 65 11.42 -2.71 8.17
C ILE A 65 11.44 -3.13 6.70
N LEU A 66 12.42 -2.66 5.93
CA LEU A 66 12.55 -2.99 4.52
C LEU A 66 12.88 -4.46 4.27
N THR A 67 13.66 -5.09 5.14
CA THR A 67 13.99 -6.52 5.07
C THR A 67 12.74 -7.37 5.26
N VAL A 68 11.93 -7.09 6.30
CA VAL A 68 10.68 -7.81 6.55
C VAL A 68 9.69 -7.57 5.43
N ALA A 69 9.52 -6.33 4.97
CA ALA A 69 8.63 -5.99 3.86
C ALA A 69 9.03 -6.73 2.58
N THR A 70 10.33 -6.78 2.25
CA THR A 70 10.83 -7.52 1.08
C THR A 70 10.56 -9.02 1.18
N ARG A 71 10.83 -9.61 2.37
CA ARG A 71 10.56 -11.04 2.61
C ARG A 71 9.07 -11.35 2.45
N ARG A 72 8.17 -10.49 2.94
CA ARG A 72 6.71 -10.63 2.76
C ARG A 72 6.32 -10.55 1.30
N ALA A 73 6.80 -9.54 0.57
CA ALA A 73 6.51 -9.37 -0.87
C ALA A 73 6.90 -10.59 -1.70
N ARG A 74 8.04 -11.24 -1.38
CA ARG A 74 8.55 -12.40 -2.10
C ARG A 74 7.96 -13.73 -1.63
N ARG A 75 7.20 -13.78 -0.54
CA ARG A 75 6.66 -15.03 0.03
C ARG A 75 5.83 -15.82 -0.98
N HIS A 76 5.02 -15.14 -1.79
CA HIS A 76 4.12 -15.75 -2.77
C HIS A 76 4.54 -15.50 -4.22
N HIS A 77 5.47 -14.57 -4.44
CA HIS A 77 5.92 -14.14 -5.76
C HIS A 77 7.44 -14.02 -5.76
N ALA A 78 8.14 -15.16 -5.76
CA ALA A 78 9.61 -15.22 -5.68
C ALA A 78 10.31 -14.45 -6.82
N ASP A 79 9.69 -14.44 -8.02
CA ASP A 79 10.22 -13.80 -9.22
C ASP A 79 9.83 -12.31 -9.33
N LEU A 80 9.07 -11.77 -8.38
CA LEU A 80 8.69 -10.36 -8.40
C LEU A 80 9.93 -9.47 -8.26
N SER A 81 10.11 -8.56 -9.21
CA SER A 81 11.15 -7.54 -9.13
C SER A 81 10.79 -6.54 -8.02
N VAL A 82 11.54 -6.59 -6.92
CA VAL A 82 11.33 -5.72 -5.74
C VAL A 82 12.55 -4.84 -5.54
N THR A 83 12.31 -3.53 -5.44
CA THR A 83 13.31 -2.52 -5.04
C THR A 83 12.88 -1.86 -3.75
N THR A 84 13.85 -1.42 -2.92
CA THR A 84 13.59 -0.81 -1.62
C THR A 84 14.36 0.49 -1.46
N GLU A 85 13.78 1.45 -0.74
CA GLU A 85 14.46 2.66 -0.35
C GLU A 85 14.01 3.14 1.03
N ALA A 86 14.99 3.56 1.85
CA ALA A 86 14.75 4.28 3.11
C ALA A 86 15.08 5.75 2.90
N VAL A 87 14.13 6.65 3.17
CA VAL A 87 14.26 8.08 2.89
C VAL A 87 14.07 8.88 4.18
N PRO A 88 15.06 9.69 4.62
CA PRO A 88 14.96 10.50 5.84
C PRO A 88 14.19 11.82 5.57
N GLU A 89 12.96 11.72 5.13
CA GLU A 89 12.08 12.84 4.82
C GLU A 89 10.64 12.54 5.32
N GLU A 90 9.77 13.54 5.29
CA GLU A 90 8.36 13.39 5.62
C GLU A 90 7.67 12.39 4.68
N PRO A 91 6.93 11.41 5.21
CA PRO A 91 6.29 10.36 4.41
C PRO A 91 5.38 10.89 3.29
N GLU A 92 4.65 11.97 3.54
CA GLU A 92 3.76 12.59 2.57
C GLU A 92 4.52 13.05 1.33
N TYR A 93 5.63 13.77 1.53
CA TYR A 93 6.44 14.29 0.42
C TYR A 93 7.11 13.18 -0.37
N VAL A 94 7.62 12.17 0.33
CA VAL A 94 8.26 11.01 -0.32
C VAL A 94 7.25 10.28 -1.20
N LEU A 95 6.09 9.92 -0.64
CA LEU A 95 5.07 9.17 -1.39
C LEU A 95 4.48 9.97 -2.54
N LEU A 96 4.27 11.28 -2.40
CA LEU A 96 3.84 12.15 -3.50
C LEU A 96 4.90 12.29 -4.59
N ARG A 97 6.17 12.30 -4.24
CA ARG A 97 7.28 12.28 -5.20
C ARG A 97 7.32 10.97 -5.98
N GLU A 98 7.20 9.83 -5.29
CA GLU A 98 7.13 8.52 -5.91
C GLU A 98 5.89 8.35 -6.81
N ALA A 99 4.74 8.90 -6.40
CA ALA A 99 3.49 8.87 -7.15
C ALA A 99 3.59 9.42 -8.58
N ARG A 100 4.54 10.33 -8.84
CA ARG A 100 4.74 10.93 -10.17
C ARG A 100 5.13 9.92 -11.24
N ASN A 101 5.80 8.83 -10.84
CA ASN A 101 6.32 7.80 -11.74
C ASN A 101 5.76 6.40 -11.44
N ALA A 102 4.79 6.31 -10.54
CA ALA A 102 4.14 5.06 -10.13
C ALA A 102 2.91 4.76 -11.00
N SER A 103 2.63 3.48 -11.21
CA SER A 103 1.34 3.03 -11.75
C SER A 103 0.22 3.08 -10.72
N ALA A 104 0.56 2.93 -9.44
CA ALA A 104 -0.30 3.15 -8.28
C ALA A 104 0.55 3.32 -7.01
N VAL A 105 0.03 4.03 -6.00
CA VAL A 105 0.58 4.07 -4.64
C VAL A 105 -0.32 3.29 -3.71
N ILE A 106 0.28 2.39 -2.93
CA ILE A 106 -0.42 1.52 -1.98
C ILE A 106 0.04 1.86 -0.56
N MET A 107 -0.87 1.89 0.39
CA MET A 107 -0.56 2.13 1.80
C MET A 107 -1.59 1.52 2.72
N GLY A 108 -1.25 1.37 4.01
CA GLY A 108 -2.21 1.02 5.05
C GLY A 108 -3.10 2.21 5.41
N THR A 109 -4.25 1.93 6.03
CA THR A 109 -5.16 3.00 6.52
C THR A 109 -4.54 3.83 7.62
N ARG A 110 -3.67 3.23 8.45
CA ARG A 110 -3.06 3.84 9.63
C ARG A 110 -1.60 3.41 9.71
N GLY A 111 -0.76 4.34 10.15
CA GLY A 111 0.58 4.03 10.60
C GLY A 111 0.61 3.76 12.11
N ARG A 112 1.69 4.14 12.75
CA ARG A 112 1.96 3.96 14.18
C ARG A 112 1.17 4.87 15.13
N GLY A 113 0.26 5.72 14.64
CA GLY A 113 -0.52 6.66 15.45
C GLY A 113 -1.71 6.01 16.16
N GLU A 114 -1.96 6.38 17.43
CA GLU A 114 -2.99 5.81 18.29
C GLU A 114 -4.43 6.36 18.08
N LEU A 115 -4.66 7.20 17.08
CA LEU A 115 -5.99 7.79 16.84
C LEU A 115 -6.94 6.75 16.23
N THR A 116 -7.77 6.14 17.10
CA THR A 116 -8.67 5.02 16.77
C THR A 116 -9.91 5.43 15.96
N ASP A 117 -10.30 6.70 15.99
CA ASP A 117 -11.60 7.17 15.45
C ASP A 117 -11.53 7.70 14.00
N LEU A 118 -10.33 7.93 13.46
CA LEU A 118 -10.17 8.40 12.10
C LEU A 118 -10.16 7.25 11.10
N LEU A 119 -10.95 7.39 10.02
CA LEU A 119 -11.02 6.41 8.93
C LEU A 119 -9.72 6.26 8.16
N LEU A 120 -8.91 7.34 8.06
CA LEU A 120 -7.60 7.40 7.39
C LEU A 120 -6.60 8.12 8.29
N GLY A 121 -5.34 7.69 8.26
CA GLY A 121 -4.22 8.43 8.84
C GLY A 121 -3.89 9.69 8.02
N SER A 122 -3.17 10.66 8.62
CA SER A 122 -2.79 11.92 7.95
C SER A 122 -2.04 11.69 6.64
N VAL A 123 -1.04 10.81 6.64
CA VAL A 123 -0.26 10.46 5.44
C VAL A 123 -1.17 9.92 4.35
N SER A 124 -2.03 8.94 4.69
CA SER A 124 -2.92 8.30 3.71
C SER A 124 -3.94 9.29 3.14
N LEU A 125 -4.44 10.21 3.96
CA LEU A 125 -5.37 11.25 3.52
C LEU A 125 -4.69 12.23 2.57
N THR A 126 -3.51 12.76 2.93
CA THR A 126 -2.76 13.70 2.09
C THR A 126 -2.40 13.08 0.74
N VAL A 127 -1.86 11.86 0.75
CA VAL A 127 -1.49 11.18 -0.49
C VAL A 127 -2.72 10.88 -1.36
N ALA A 128 -3.84 10.45 -0.76
CA ALA A 128 -5.07 10.16 -1.50
C ALA A 128 -5.68 11.41 -2.17
N THR A 129 -5.47 12.60 -1.59
CA THR A 129 -6.00 13.86 -2.13
C THR A 129 -5.09 14.53 -3.15
N GLU A 130 -3.76 14.32 -3.07
CA GLU A 130 -2.78 15.08 -3.85
C GLU A 130 -2.04 14.25 -4.91
N ALA A 131 -2.10 12.91 -4.85
CA ALA A 131 -1.41 12.08 -5.83
C ALA A 131 -2.03 12.17 -7.22
N HIS A 132 -1.19 12.07 -8.26
CA HIS A 132 -1.60 12.09 -9.66
C HIS A 132 -1.74 10.68 -10.27
N CYS A 133 -1.66 9.64 -9.45
CA CYS A 133 -1.90 8.25 -9.85
C CYS A 133 -2.96 7.63 -8.93
N PRO A 134 -3.49 6.43 -9.24
CA PRO A 134 -4.36 5.70 -8.34
C PRO A 134 -3.71 5.48 -6.97
N VAL A 135 -4.47 5.71 -5.90
CA VAL A 135 -4.06 5.46 -4.52
C VAL A 135 -4.94 4.38 -3.92
N VAL A 136 -4.32 3.32 -3.42
CA VAL A 136 -5.00 2.19 -2.79
C VAL A 136 -4.70 2.19 -1.30
N VAL A 137 -5.75 2.23 -0.49
CA VAL A 137 -5.64 2.21 0.97
C VAL A 137 -6.20 0.90 1.51
N ILE A 138 -5.32 0.07 2.08
CA ILE A 138 -5.67 -1.26 2.60
C ILE A 138 -6.23 -1.13 4.01
N ARG A 139 -7.47 -1.59 4.20
CA ARG A 139 -8.20 -1.54 5.47
C ARG A 139 -8.45 -2.93 6.03
N GLY A 140 -8.68 -2.98 7.34
CA GLY A 140 -9.12 -4.18 8.06
C GLY A 140 -8.00 -4.85 8.84
N ASP A 141 -8.42 -5.69 9.80
CA ASP A 141 -7.54 -6.43 10.70
C ASP A 141 -7.34 -7.88 10.26
N HIS A 142 -8.08 -8.30 9.23
CA HIS A 142 -8.04 -9.64 8.68
C HIS A 142 -7.30 -9.64 7.34
N ASP A 143 -6.81 -10.80 6.96
CA ASP A 143 -6.26 -11.02 5.64
C ASP A 143 -7.32 -10.59 4.60
N ASN A 144 -7.06 -9.52 3.85
CA ASN A 144 -7.96 -9.00 2.81
C ASN A 144 -8.04 -9.95 1.59
N ARG A 145 -7.58 -11.19 1.76
CA ARG A 145 -7.71 -12.25 0.78
C ARG A 145 -9.07 -12.92 0.99
N ALA A 146 -9.89 -12.91 -0.04
CA ALA A 146 -10.99 -13.87 -0.10
C ALA A 146 -10.42 -15.30 0.05
N ALA A 147 -11.20 -16.23 0.57
CA ALA A 147 -10.76 -17.61 0.81
C ALA A 147 -10.14 -18.29 -0.42
N ASP A 148 -10.48 -17.79 -1.61
CA ASP A 148 -9.94 -18.19 -2.93
C ASP A 148 -8.93 -17.19 -3.52
N GLY A 149 -8.48 -16.19 -2.75
CA GLY A 149 -7.58 -15.13 -3.21
C GLY A 149 -8.20 -14.10 -4.13
N ARG A 150 -9.52 -14.10 -4.32
CA ARG A 150 -10.22 -13.20 -5.23
C ARG A 150 -11.39 -12.50 -4.54
N HIS A 151 -11.40 -11.16 -4.60
CA HIS A 151 -12.62 -10.41 -4.33
C HIS A 151 -13.52 -10.48 -5.56
N GLY A 152 -14.69 -11.09 -5.44
CA GLY A 152 -15.61 -11.30 -6.55
C GLY A 152 -16.32 -10.04 -7.04
N ARG A 153 -16.10 -8.87 -6.40
CA ARG A 153 -16.84 -7.65 -6.67
C ARG A 153 -16.00 -6.40 -6.47
N ILE A 154 -16.15 -5.44 -7.38
CA ILE A 154 -15.63 -4.08 -7.29
C ILE A 154 -16.83 -3.12 -7.27
N VAL A 155 -16.83 -2.18 -6.36
CA VAL A 155 -17.83 -1.11 -6.29
C VAL A 155 -17.17 0.21 -6.64
N VAL A 156 -17.76 0.97 -7.56
CA VAL A 156 -17.28 2.29 -7.95
C VAL A 156 -18.34 3.35 -7.71
N GLY A 157 -17.94 4.43 -7.03
CA GLY A 157 -18.77 5.65 -6.95
C GLY A 157 -18.76 6.37 -8.29
N VAL A 158 -19.94 6.70 -8.79
CA VAL A 158 -20.10 7.44 -10.06
C VAL A 158 -20.72 8.81 -9.83
N ALA A 159 -20.20 9.80 -10.54
CA ALA A 159 -20.76 11.13 -10.68
C ALA A 159 -21.40 11.28 -12.07
N ASP A 160 -21.85 12.50 -12.40
CA ASP A 160 -22.55 12.78 -13.67
C ASP A 160 -21.68 12.61 -14.93
N ALA A 161 -20.36 12.57 -14.78
CA ALA A 161 -19.43 12.39 -15.91
C ALA A 161 -18.51 11.16 -15.68
N PRO A 162 -18.08 10.49 -16.77
CA PRO A 162 -17.07 9.45 -16.67
C PRO A 162 -15.78 9.97 -16.04
N THR A 163 -15.31 9.34 -14.95
CA THR A 163 -14.11 9.73 -14.24
C THR A 163 -12.98 8.73 -14.46
N ALA A 164 -11.75 9.12 -14.11
CA ALA A 164 -10.61 8.20 -14.09
C ALA A 164 -10.87 6.99 -13.19
N ALA A 165 -11.63 7.18 -12.08
CA ALA A 165 -12.01 6.11 -11.17
C ALA A 165 -12.88 5.04 -11.85
N VAL A 166 -13.85 5.43 -12.70
CA VAL A 166 -14.71 4.49 -13.44
C VAL A 166 -13.87 3.65 -14.40
N ARG A 167 -12.96 4.29 -15.15
CA ARG A 167 -12.06 3.56 -16.06
C ARG A 167 -11.15 2.60 -15.31
N PHE A 168 -10.54 3.05 -14.22
CA PHE A 168 -9.70 2.22 -13.37
C PHE A 168 -10.48 1.00 -12.82
N ALA A 169 -11.68 1.23 -12.25
CA ALA A 169 -12.52 0.17 -11.72
C ALA A 169 -12.92 -0.86 -12.77
N TYR A 170 -13.22 -0.41 -13.99
CA TYR A 170 -13.55 -1.30 -15.12
C TYR A 170 -12.35 -2.17 -15.53
N GLU A 171 -11.18 -1.58 -15.65
CA GLU A 171 -9.95 -2.32 -16.00
C GLU A 171 -9.60 -3.34 -14.92
N GLU A 172 -9.74 -2.98 -13.64
CA GLU A 172 -9.51 -3.87 -12.50
C GLU A 172 -10.54 -5.01 -12.44
N ALA A 173 -11.82 -4.72 -12.66
CA ALA A 173 -12.86 -5.74 -12.71
C ALA A 173 -12.58 -6.77 -13.82
N ARG A 174 -12.18 -6.29 -15.00
CA ARG A 174 -11.81 -7.15 -16.13
C ARG A 174 -10.61 -8.03 -15.82
N ARG A 175 -9.54 -7.48 -15.21
CA ARG A 175 -8.31 -8.22 -14.86
C ARG A 175 -8.57 -9.30 -13.82
N ARG A 176 -9.44 -9.01 -12.86
CA ARG A 176 -9.78 -9.91 -11.75
C ARG A 176 -10.87 -10.91 -12.10
N GLY A 177 -11.58 -10.71 -13.19
CA GLY A 177 -12.80 -11.47 -13.49
C GLY A 177 -13.90 -11.20 -12.45
N ALA A 178 -13.93 -10.00 -11.87
CA ALA A 178 -14.84 -9.59 -10.82
C ALA A 178 -16.07 -8.86 -11.38
N ALA A 179 -17.20 -8.92 -10.68
CA ALA A 179 -18.34 -8.08 -10.98
C ALA A 179 -18.03 -6.61 -10.67
N LEU A 180 -18.55 -5.69 -11.48
CA LEU A 180 -18.44 -4.24 -11.27
C LEU A 180 -19.81 -3.66 -10.98
N ASP A 181 -19.97 -3.07 -9.80
CA ASP A 181 -21.17 -2.36 -9.39
C ASP A 181 -20.91 -0.85 -9.38
N ALA A 182 -21.73 -0.08 -10.07
CA ALA A 182 -21.71 1.37 -10.03
C ALA A 182 -22.75 1.90 -9.04
N VAL A 183 -22.31 2.74 -8.11
CA VAL A 183 -23.18 3.35 -7.10
C VAL A 183 -23.12 4.87 -7.27
N ARG A 184 -24.26 5.50 -7.40
CA ARG A 184 -24.38 6.95 -7.41
C ARG A 184 -24.52 7.47 -5.98
N ALA A 185 -23.71 8.45 -5.61
CA ALA A 185 -23.80 9.17 -4.34
C ALA A 185 -24.77 10.35 -4.44
#